data_81548bc79c7ab21cb119cfdece3860c5
#
_entry.id   81548bc79c7ab21cb119cfdece3860c5
#
_cell.length_a   1.000
_cell.length_b   1.000
_cell.length_c   1.000
_cell.angle_alpha   90.00
_cell.angle_beta   90.00
_cell.angle_gamma   90.00
#
_symmetry.space_group_name_H-M   'P 1'
#
loop_
_entity.id
_entity.type
_entity.pdbx_description
1 polymer ?
#
loop_
_entity_poly.entity_id
_entity_poly.type
_entity_poly.pdbx_seq_one_letter_code
_entity_poly.pdbx_strand_id
1 'polypeptide(L)'
;MTPLEELRHSASHILATAILRIFPDAKLDIGPPTDTGFYYDIDLDHKLTADDLVRIEAEMKKVAEENQPFLRKEVSREEAAEIIKSRGQERYKLGRLADIPEGEKISFYQNGEFMDLCAGTHVRYSSKVKAFKLL
;
A
#
# COMPACT_ATOMS: atom_id res chain seq x y z
N MET A 1 6.02 15.40 -2.82
CA MET A 1 7.03 14.32 -2.76
C MET A 1 8.05 14.46 -3.89
N THR A 2 9.30 14.14 -3.59
CA THR A 2 10.33 14.02 -4.61
C THR A 2 10.11 12.76 -5.46
N PRO A 3 10.71 12.65 -6.66
CA PRO A 3 10.61 11.43 -7.45
C PRO A 3 11.08 10.17 -6.71
N LEU A 4 12.12 10.28 -5.87
CA LEU A 4 12.60 9.16 -5.06
C LEU A 4 11.61 8.76 -3.98
N GLU A 5 11.00 9.74 -3.32
CA GLU A 5 9.96 9.48 -2.32
C GLU A 5 8.74 8.81 -2.96
N GLU A 6 8.32 9.26 -4.14
CA GLU A 6 7.23 8.62 -4.89
C GLU A 6 7.55 7.17 -5.24
N LEU A 7 8.79 6.92 -5.66
CA LEU A 7 9.26 5.57 -5.96
C LEU A 7 9.19 4.66 -4.73
N ARG A 8 9.67 5.15 -3.60
CA ARG A 8 9.65 4.43 -2.32
C ARG A 8 8.23 4.21 -1.82
N HIS A 9 7.39 5.22 -1.94
CA HIS A 9 5.97 5.11 -1.57
C HIS A 9 5.26 4.06 -2.42
N SER A 10 5.51 4.07 -3.72
CA SER A 10 4.95 3.08 -4.64
C SER A 10 5.47 1.66 -4.35
N ALA A 11 6.74 1.53 -3.96
CA ALA A 11 7.31 0.26 -3.55
C ALA A 11 6.60 -0.30 -2.32
N SER A 12 6.22 0.54 -1.35
CA SER A 12 5.47 0.10 -0.18
C SER A 12 4.08 -0.41 -0.56
N HIS A 13 3.41 0.21 -1.53
CA HIS A 13 2.11 -0.27 -2.03
C HIS A 13 2.24 -1.60 -2.80
N ILE A 14 3.34 -1.77 -3.53
CA ILE A 14 3.64 -3.05 -4.19
C ILE A 14 3.87 -4.14 -3.13
N LEU A 15 4.57 -3.81 -2.04
CA LEU A 15 4.75 -4.71 -0.90
C LEU A 15 3.41 -5.10 -0.30
N ALA A 16 2.54 -4.14 -0.02
CA ALA A 16 1.22 -4.41 0.55
C ALA A 16 0.38 -5.29 -0.39
N THR A 17 0.43 -5.05 -1.70
CA THR A 17 -0.25 -5.85 -2.70
C THR A 17 0.23 -7.31 -2.64
N ALA A 18 1.55 -7.51 -2.60
CA ALA A 18 2.14 -8.85 -2.51
C ALA A 18 1.76 -9.56 -1.21
N ILE A 19 1.79 -8.84 -0.09
CA ILE A 19 1.39 -9.38 1.22
C ILE A 19 -0.05 -9.88 1.18
N LEU A 20 -0.99 -9.09 0.66
CA LEU A 20 -2.39 -9.48 0.60
C LEU A 20 -2.66 -10.64 -0.35
N ARG A 21 -1.84 -10.80 -1.39
CA ARG A 21 -1.92 -11.97 -2.28
C ARG A 21 -1.52 -13.26 -1.57
N ILE A 22 -0.52 -13.18 -0.69
CA ILE A 22 0.00 -14.34 0.04
C ILE A 22 -0.75 -14.55 1.36
N PHE A 23 -1.07 -13.47 2.07
CA PHE A 23 -1.75 -13.46 3.36
C PHE A 23 -3.00 -12.58 3.28
N PRO A 24 -4.12 -13.11 2.72
CA PRO A 24 -5.33 -12.28 2.49
C PRO A 24 -5.94 -11.69 3.77
N ASP A 25 -5.68 -12.30 4.92
CA ASP A 25 -6.22 -11.84 6.21
C ASP A 25 -5.34 -10.80 6.90
N ALA A 26 -4.22 -10.41 6.29
CA ALA A 26 -3.35 -9.38 6.84
C ALA A 26 -4.11 -8.07 7.04
N LYS A 27 -3.85 -7.39 8.15
CA LYS A 27 -4.42 -6.07 8.42
C LYS A 27 -3.32 -5.02 8.25
N LEU A 28 -3.61 -4.02 7.44
CA LEU A 28 -2.64 -3.00 7.05
C LEU A 28 -2.85 -1.73 7.85
N ASP A 29 -1.75 -1.06 8.21
CA ASP A 29 -1.80 0.29 8.77
C ASP A 29 -1.24 1.28 7.75
N ILE A 30 0.03 1.64 7.82
CA ILE A 30 0.63 2.64 6.92
C ILE A 30 1.94 2.14 6.31
N GLY A 31 2.29 2.72 5.15
CA GLY A 31 3.53 2.41 4.45
C GLY A 31 4.19 3.63 3.84
N PRO A 32 4.71 4.57 4.66
CA PRO A 32 5.35 5.77 4.14
C PRO A 32 6.74 5.49 3.57
N PRO A 33 7.23 6.35 2.67
CA PRO A 33 8.63 6.33 2.29
C PRO A 33 9.49 6.83 3.46
N THR A 34 10.75 6.36 3.51
CA THR A 34 11.73 6.81 4.49
C THR A 34 12.94 7.39 3.79
N ASP A 35 13.88 7.97 4.55
CA ASP A 35 15.12 8.52 4.00
C ASP A 35 16.02 7.45 3.37
N THR A 36 15.84 6.20 3.77
CA THR A 36 16.70 5.09 3.34
C THR A 36 15.94 3.99 2.60
N GLY A 37 14.62 4.09 2.48
CA GLY A 37 13.84 3.04 1.83
C GLY A 37 12.34 3.23 2.02
N PHE A 38 11.68 2.13 2.33
CA PHE A 38 10.25 2.07 2.56
C PHE A 38 9.91 0.96 3.54
N TYR A 39 8.71 1.02 4.13
CA TYR A 39 8.17 -0.07 4.94
C TYR A 39 6.65 -0.06 4.85
N TYR A 40 6.03 -1.08 5.39
CA TYR A 40 4.59 -1.13 5.60
C TYR A 40 4.30 -1.82 6.94
N ASP A 41 3.50 -1.17 7.78
CA ASP A 41 3.07 -1.75 9.05
C ASP A 41 1.93 -2.73 8.81
N ILE A 42 2.17 -3.99 9.12
CA ILE A 42 1.27 -5.10 8.81
C ILE A 42 1.04 -5.92 10.07
N ASP A 43 -0.23 -6.20 10.36
CA ASP A 43 -0.63 -7.10 11.44
C ASP A 43 -0.94 -8.48 10.85
N LEU A 44 -0.12 -9.45 11.20
CA LEU A 44 -0.23 -10.84 10.75
C LEU A 44 -0.22 -11.78 11.94
N ASP A 45 -1.04 -12.83 11.89
CA ASP A 45 -0.98 -13.94 12.85
C ASP A 45 0.16 -14.92 12.53
N HIS A 46 0.95 -14.62 11.51
CA HIS A 46 2.08 -15.42 11.06
C HIS A 46 3.38 -14.65 11.25
N LYS A 47 4.37 -15.27 11.89
CA LYS A 47 5.69 -14.67 12.04
C LYS A 47 6.49 -14.85 10.74
N LEU A 48 6.91 -13.75 10.13
CA LEU A 48 7.68 -13.78 8.88
C LEU A 48 9.05 -14.41 9.08
N THR A 49 9.40 -15.32 8.18
CA THR A 49 10.71 -15.98 8.12
C THR A 49 11.50 -15.43 6.94
N ALA A 50 12.79 -15.81 6.85
CA ALA A 50 13.61 -15.45 5.69
C ALA A 50 13.03 -16.01 4.39
N ASP A 51 12.47 -17.21 4.41
CA ASP A 51 11.82 -17.81 3.24
C ASP A 51 10.57 -17.03 2.83
N ASP A 52 9.80 -16.52 3.80
CA ASP A 52 8.65 -15.66 3.52
C ASP A 52 9.07 -14.39 2.81
N LEU A 53 10.18 -13.77 3.23
CA LEU A 53 10.68 -12.54 2.58
C LEU A 53 11.05 -12.80 1.11
N VAL A 54 11.68 -13.94 0.81
CA VAL A 54 12.00 -14.34 -0.57
C VAL A 54 10.72 -14.49 -1.39
N ARG A 55 9.71 -15.13 -0.83
CA ARG A 55 8.42 -15.35 -1.48
C ARG A 55 7.69 -14.04 -1.73
N ILE A 56 7.70 -13.13 -0.75
CA ILE A 56 7.07 -11.81 -0.85
C ILE A 56 7.77 -10.98 -1.95
N GLU A 57 9.11 -10.98 -1.97
CA GLU A 57 9.87 -10.28 -3.00
C GLU A 57 9.54 -10.80 -4.41
N ALA A 58 9.42 -12.10 -4.57
CA ALA A 58 9.04 -12.70 -5.85
C ALA A 58 7.65 -12.24 -6.31
N GLU A 59 6.70 -12.13 -5.37
CA GLU A 59 5.36 -11.63 -5.68
C GLU A 59 5.36 -10.13 -5.97
N MET A 60 6.17 -9.35 -5.25
CA MET A 60 6.37 -7.93 -5.55
C MET A 60 6.90 -7.73 -6.99
N LYS A 61 7.82 -8.57 -7.40
CA LYS A 61 8.37 -8.51 -8.77
C LYS A 61 7.27 -8.77 -9.81
N LYS A 62 6.39 -9.72 -9.57
CA LYS A 62 5.24 -9.98 -10.43
C LYS A 62 4.32 -8.75 -10.52
N VAL A 63 4.00 -8.14 -9.37
CA VAL A 63 3.16 -6.93 -9.32
C VAL A 63 3.81 -5.81 -10.14
N ALA A 64 5.11 -5.58 -9.96
CA ALA A 64 5.83 -4.57 -10.71
C ALA A 64 5.78 -4.83 -12.22
N GLU A 65 5.99 -6.08 -12.63
CA GLU A 65 5.99 -6.48 -14.03
C GLU A 65 4.60 -6.46 -14.68
N GLU A 66 3.52 -6.52 -13.88
CA GLU A 66 2.15 -6.40 -14.38
C GLU A 66 1.84 -5.01 -14.93
N ASN A 67 2.73 -4.05 -14.73
CA ASN A 67 2.60 -2.68 -15.22
C ASN A 67 1.27 -2.03 -14.80
N GLN A 68 0.92 -2.16 -13.53
CA GLN A 68 -0.33 -1.62 -12.98
C GLN A 68 -0.27 -0.10 -12.90
N PRO A 69 -1.28 0.62 -13.42
CA PRO A 69 -1.35 2.06 -13.22
C PRO A 69 -1.71 2.39 -11.78
N PHE A 70 -1.12 3.46 -11.24
CA PHE A 70 -1.51 4.02 -9.95
C PHE A 70 -2.57 5.07 -10.18
N LEU A 71 -3.79 4.79 -9.74
CA LEU A 71 -4.95 5.65 -9.97
C LEU A 71 -5.40 6.31 -8.67
N ARG A 72 -5.50 7.63 -8.68
CA ARG A 72 -5.97 8.41 -7.53
C ARG A 72 -7.49 8.59 -7.60
N LYS A 73 -8.15 8.37 -6.46
CA LYS A 73 -9.59 8.59 -6.35
C LYS A 73 -9.88 9.42 -5.11
N GLU A 74 -10.50 10.58 -5.29
CA GLU A 74 -11.03 11.37 -4.18
C GLU A 74 -12.44 10.90 -3.84
N VAL A 75 -12.73 10.75 -2.56
CA VAL A 75 -14.01 10.23 -2.08
C VAL A 75 -14.50 11.03 -0.87
N SER A 76 -15.78 10.90 -0.55
CA SER A 76 -16.33 11.41 0.70
C SER A 76 -15.87 10.54 1.86
N ARG A 77 -16.02 11.05 3.08
CA ARG A 77 -15.68 10.31 4.30
C ARG A 77 -16.52 9.03 4.42
N GLU A 78 -17.80 9.11 4.07
CA GLU A 78 -18.71 7.97 4.10
C GLU A 78 -18.29 6.89 3.09
N GLU A 79 -17.97 7.29 1.86
CA GLU A 79 -17.45 6.36 0.85
C GLU A 79 -16.15 5.71 1.31
N ALA A 80 -15.24 6.51 1.89
CA ALA A 80 -13.97 6.01 2.38
C ALA A 80 -14.17 4.92 3.42
N ALA A 81 -15.07 5.13 4.38
CA ALA A 81 -15.39 4.15 5.41
C ALA A 81 -15.95 2.85 4.79
N GLU A 82 -16.82 2.96 3.81
CA GLU A 82 -17.39 1.80 3.11
C GLU A 82 -16.33 1.01 2.36
N ILE A 83 -15.43 1.70 1.66
CA ILE A 83 -14.32 1.05 0.93
C ILE A 83 -13.44 0.27 1.91
N ILE A 84 -13.06 0.90 3.02
CA ILE A 84 -12.21 0.26 4.04
C ILE A 84 -12.87 -0.99 4.59
N LYS A 85 -14.15 -0.91 4.94
CA LYS A 85 -14.91 -2.04 5.48
C LYS A 85 -15.08 -3.16 4.45
N SER A 86 -15.38 -2.81 3.20
CA SER A 86 -15.56 -3.81 2.14
C SER A 86 -14.30 -4.59 1.84
N ARG A 87 -13.13 -4.01 2.15
CA ARG A 87 -11.83 -4.66 1.97
C ARG A 87 -11.30 -5.35 3.23
N GLY A 88 -12.08 -5.34 4.32
CA GLY A 88 -11.69 -5.98 5.58
C GLY A 88 -10.53 -5.28 6.28
N GLN A 89 -10.35 -3.99 6.06
CA GLN A 89 -9.21 -3.21 6.60
C GLN A 89 -9.62 -2.22 7.69
N GLU A 90 -10.77 -2.45 8.35
CA GLU A 90 -11.30 -1.53 9.36
C GLU A 90 -10.44 -1.42 10.62
N ARG A 91 -9.64 -2.43 10.96
CA ARG A 91 -8.90 -2.47 12.23
C ARG A 91 -8.01 -1.23 12.46
N TYR A 92 -7.29 -0.79 11.45
CA TYR A 92 -6.37 0.35 11.52
C TYR A 92 -6.80 1.52 10.64
N LYS A 93 -7.31 1.23 9.45
CA LYS A 93 -7.61 2.26 8.46
C LYS A 93 -8.76 3.17 8.86
N LEU A 94 -9.75 2.69 9.61
CA LEU A 94 -10.82 3.58 10.10
C LEU A 94 -10.26 4.64 11.06
N GLY A 95 -9.30 4.28 11.90
CA GLY A 95 -8.61 5.24 12.76
C GLY A 95 -7.83 6.27 11.97
N ARG A 96 -7.14 5.83 10.91
CA ARG A 96 -6.42 6.75 10.02
C ARG A 96 -7.36 7.69 9.30
N LEU A 97 -8.52 7.19 8.86
CA LEU A 97 -9.55 8.03 8.25
C LEU A 97 -10.06 9.09 9.24
N ALA A 98 -10.29 8.69 10.48
CA ALA A 98 -10.75 9.61 11.54
C ALA A 98 -9.72 10.71 11.84
N ASP A 99 -8.43 10.42 11.65
CA ASP A 99 -7.34 11.39 11.88
C ASP A 99 -7.25 12.46 10.79
N ILE A 100 -7.90 12.27 9.64
CA ILE A 100 -7.90 13.27 8.57
C ILE A 100 -8.83 14.42 8.99
N PRO A 101 -8.31 15.66 9.09
CA PRO A 101 -9.12 16.80 9.51
C PRO A 101 -10.31 17.07 8.60
N GLU A 102 -11.38 17.59 9.16
CA GLU A 102 -12.53 18.02 8.37
C GLU A 102 -12.13 19.12 7.38
N GLY A 103 -12.69 19.03 6.17
CA GLY A 103 -12.37 19.95 5.11
C GLY A 103 -11.17 19.56 4.26
N GLU A 104 -10.37 18.60 4.70
CA GLU A 104 -9.29 18.05 3.87
C GLU A 104 -9.81 16.97 2.93
N LYS A 105 -9.16 16.88 1.78
CA LYS A 105 -9.51 15.87 0.77
C LYS A 105 -9.09 14.48 1.24
N ILE A 106 -9.98 13.52 1.01
CA ILE A 106 -9.72 12.11 1.29
C ILE A 106 -9.47 11.41 -0.03
N SER A 107 -8.34 10.74 -0.15
CA SER A 107 -7.97 10.04 -1.38
C SER A 107 -7.53 8.61 -1.13
N PHE A 108 -7.80 7.79 -2.14
CA PHE A 108 -7.27 6.45 -2.27
C PHE A 108 -6.38 6.39 -3.52
N TYR A 109 -5.40 5.52 -3.48
CA TYR A 109 -4.68 5.10 -4.67
C TYR A 109 -4.93 3.63 -4.92
N GLN A 110 -5.19 3.29 -6.18
CA GLN A 110 -5.43 1.92 -6.61
C GLN A 110 -4.35 1.50 -7.59
N ASN A 111 -3.78 0.33 -7.35
CA ASN A 111 -2.93 -0.37 -8.31
C ASN A 111 -3.43 -1.81 -8.41
N GLY A 112 -3.91 -2.19 -9.60
CA GLY A 112 -4.53 -3.49 -9.80
C GLY A 112 -5.69 -3.73 -8.83
N GLU A 113 -5.66 -4.85 -8.12
CA GLU A 113 -6.66 -5.21 -7.11
C GLU A 113 -6.48 -4.49 -5.77
N PHE A 114 -5.33 -3.85 -5.55
CA PHE A 114 -5.04 -3.18 -4.29
C PHE A 114 -5.49 -1.73 -4.28
N MET A 115 -6.11 -1.32 -3.18
CA MET A 115 -6.57 0.04 -2.99
C MET A 115 -6.24 0.49 -1.57
N ASP A 116 -5.60 1.64 -1.41
CA ASP A 116 -5.13 2.11 -0.11
C ASP A 116 -5.47 3.58 0.13
N LEU A 117 -5.88 3.85 1.37
CA LEU A 117 -6.09 5.22 1.86
C LEU A 117 -4.71 5.89 2.00
N CYS A 118 -4.42 6.86 1.16
CA CYS A 118 -3.18 7.60 1.27
C CYS A 118 -3.25 8.98 0.60
N ALA A 119 -2.48 9.91 1.12
CA ALA A 119 -2.45 11.29 0.65
C ALA A 119 -1.26 11.60 -0.25
N GLY A 120 -0.28 10.72 -0.30
CA GLY A 120 0.94 10.93 -1.07
C GLY A 120 0.74 10.71 -2.55
N THR A 121 1.80 10.96 -3.32
CA THR A 121 1.82 10.70 -4.76
C THR A 121 2.62 9.44 -5.06
N HIS A 122 2.39 8.88 -6.23
CA HIS A 122 2.99 7.63 -6.69
C HIS A 122 3.58 7.78 -8.08
N VAL A 123 4.41 6.81 -8.48
CA VAL A 123 4.79 6.65 -9.88
C VAL A 123 3.55 6.32 -10.71
N ARG A 124 3.63 6.53 -12.03
CA ARG A 124 2.48 6.29 -12.91
C ARG A 124 2.11 4.81 -13.02
N TYR A 125 3.12 3.93 -13.07
CA TYR A 125 2.94 2.49 -13.30
C TYR A 125 3.87 1.71 -12.39
N SER A 126 3.42 0.54 -11.96
CA SER A 126 4.20 -0.34 -11.10
C SER A 126 5.54 -0.75 -11.72
N SER A 127 5.64 -0.82 -13.04
CA SER A 127 6.87 -1.17 -13.75
C SER A 127 7.99 -0.14 -13.58
N LYS A 128 7.69 1.06 -13.05
CA LYS A 128 8.72 2.05 -12.70
C LYS A 128 9.54 1.63 -11.48
N VAL A 129 9.00 0.74 -10.65
CA VAL A 129 9.71 0.19 -9.49
C VAL A 129 10.48 -1.04 -9.96
N LYS A 130 11.74 -0.85 -10.33
CA LYS A 130 12.54 -1.87 -11.03
C LYS A 130 13.40 -2.72 -10.10
N ALA A 131 13.73 -2.21 -8.92
CA ALA A 131 14.60 -2.91 -7.99
C ALA A 131 14.21 -2.60 -6.54
N PHE A 132 14.21 -3.62 -5.70
CA PHE A 132 13.93 -3.51 -4.26
C PHE A 132 14.52 -4.72 -3.54
N LYS A 133 14.65 -4.59 -2.23
CA LYS A 133 15.12 -5.68 -1.36
C LYS A 133 14.41 -5.60 -0.02
N LEU A 134 13.88 -6.72 0.45
CA LEU A 134 13.31 -6.86 1.80
C LEU A 134 14.39 -7.33 2.78
N LEU A 135 14.42 -6.72 3.94
CA LEU A 135 15.40 -7.03 4.99
C LEU A 135 14.73 -7.60 6.23
#